data_ece7b0fae1c6a08296262155a4f8baaf
#
_entry.id   ece7b0fae1c6a08296262155a4f8baaf
#
_cell.length_a   1.000
_cell.length_b   1.000
_cell.length_c   1.000
_cell.angle_alpha   90.00
_cell.angle_beta   90.00
_cell.angle_gamma   90.00
#
_symmetry.space_group_name_H-M   'P 1'
#
loop_
_entity.id
_entity.type
_entity.pdbx_description
1 polymer ?
#
loop_
_entity_poly.entity_id
_entity_poly.type
_entity_poly.pdbx_seq_one_letter_code
_entity_poly.pdbx_strand_id
1 'polypeptide(L)'
;MKKGYEKYRGFEPINIPDRTWPDKTITKAPTWCSVDLRDGNQALVDPMNLQEKLEFFTTLVNIGFKEIEVGFPSASETEYEILRTLIEENYIPDDVTIQVLVQAREHLIRKTFEAIDGAKNVIVHFYNSTSTLQRKVVFKTDMQGVIDIAIDGAMLIYELTEEEKKKNPDMNIRFEYSPESFSGTEMDNAVEICRQVMEELHITKENPIILNLPSTVEGSTPNGYADQIEYFCRHLPNRDAAIISLHPHNDRGTGVAAAELGLLAGADRIEGTLFGNGERTGNVDIVTLALNMWTQGVDPELDFHDINKIKGVYERATKMVVPPRHPYAGELVFTAFSGSHQDAINKGKMYMDEHGGDYWDIPYLPIDPADVGREYEPIIRINSQSGKGGMAYILANDYGIKMPKAMQSEFSAVVQKACDESGKEIQPDEVFDIFQKEYRNVCGPYKLLNYKITEEKNEKDYLTTVHFTGELKYKDNEPVKISGDGSGPIGAFCEAMNKAGLSSYEFVDYSEHAISVGSDSKAISYIHIKNPNGKDIFGIGVSHNIGYASMKGIICAINRDQKDTMRDDTMPGIFDKC
;
A
#
# COMPACT_ATOMS: atom_id res chain seq x y z
N MET A 1 8.87 -4.67 -43.49
CA MET A 1 9.10 -4.74 -42.03
C MET A 1 8.65 -6.10 -41.53
N LYS A 2 9.41 -6.77 -40.66
CA LYS A 2 9.00 -8.00 -39.97
C LYS A 2 7.73 -7.74 -39.15
N LYS A 3 6.94 -8.78 -38.84
CA LYS A 3 5.67 -8.66 -38.10
C LYS A 3 5.80 -9.21 -36.69
N GLY A 4 4.96 -8.73 -35.77
CA GLY A 4 4.94 -9.19 -34.39
C GLY A 4 6.27 -8.99 -33.67
N TYR A 5 6.67 -9.94 -32.84
CA TYR A 5 7.92 -9.91 -32.05
C TYR A 5 9.20 -9.94 -32.90
N GLU A 6 9.14 -10.45 -34.12
CA GLU A 6 10.32 -10.56 -35.01
C GLU A 6 10.90 -9.21 -35.45
N LYS A 7 10.15 -8.11 -35.27
CA LYS A 7 10.64 -6.75 -35.57
C LYS A 7 11.51 -6.16 -34.47
N TYR A 8 11.55 -6.76 -33.28
CA TYR A 8 12.37 -6.32 -32.16
C TYR A 8 13.70 -7.08 -32.14
N ARG A 9 14.73 -6.41 -31.62
CA ARG A 9 16.04 -7.02 -31.37
C ARG A 9 16.19 -7.22 -29.86
N GLY A 10 16.81 -8.33 -29.46
CA GLY A 10 17.25 -8.54 -28.08
C GLY A 10 18.36 -7.54 -27.73
N PHE A 11 18.46 -7.22 -26.46
CA PHE A 11 19.60 -6.50 -25.92
C PHE A 11 20.84 -7.38 -26.01
N GLU A 12 21.96 -6.80 -26.50
CA GLU A 12 23.24 -7.51 -26.61
C GLU A 12 23.95 -7.46 -25.25
N PRO A 13 24.18 -8.60 -24.58
CA PRO A 13 24.84 -8.62 -23.29
C PRO A 13 26.28 -8.07 -23.38
N ILE A 14 26.66 -7.30 -22.36
CA ILE A 14 28.03 -6.83 -22.20
C ILE A 14 28.87 -7.98 -21.65
N ASN A 15 30.05 -8.20 -22.24
CA ASN A 15 30.94 -9.25 -21.78
C ASN A 15 31.75 -8.80 -20.55
N ILE A 16 31.27 -9.13 -19.38
CA ILE A 16 31.97 -8.96 -18.10
C ILE A 16 31.99 -10.33 -17.38
N PRO A 17 32.93 -11.21 -17.70
CA PRO A 17 32.96 -12.57 -17.14
C PRO A 17 33.23 -12.61 -15.65
N ASP A 18 33.89 -11.57 -15.11
CA ASP A 18 34.30 -11.39 -13.73
C ASP A 18 33.49 -10.27 -13.02
N ARG A 19 32.21 -10.12 -13.37
CA ARG A 19 31.34 -9.12 -12.74
C ARG A 19 31.28 -9.30 -11.22
N THR A 20 31.26 -8.19 -10.49
CA THR A 20 31.30 -8.20 -9.01
C THR A 20 29.99 -7.76 -8.36
N TRP A 21 29.10 -7.09 -9.08
CA TRP A 21 27.86 -6.54 -8.53
C TRP A 21 26.94 -7.61 -7.93
N PRO A 22 26.82 -8.87 -8.43
CA PRO A 22 25.89 -9.85 -7.87
C PRO A 22 26.23 -10.31 -6.45
N ASP A 23 27.48 -10.14 -6.03
CA ASP A 23 27.96 -10.56 -4.71
C ASP A 23 27.92 -9.41 -3.67
N LYS A 24 27.44 -8.23 -4.06
CA LYS A 24 27.35 -7.05 -3.20
C LYS A 24 25.97 -6.90 -2.60
N THR A 25 25.89 -6.13 -1.52
CA THR A 25 24.65 -5.70 -0.85
C THR A 25 24.67 -4.19 -0.69
N ILE A 26 23.48 -3.56 -0.71
CA ILE A 26 23.35 -2.14 -0.38
C ILE A 26 23.48 -2.00 1.13
N THR A 27 24.44 -1.19 1.58
CA THR A 27 24.74 -1.00 3.01
C THR A 27 24.58 0.44 3.50
N LYS A 28 24.31 1.37 2.58
CA LYS A 28 24.07 2.80 2.86
C LYS A 28 23.17 3.40 1.81
N ALA A 29 22.54 4.52 2.15
CA ALA A 29 21.78 5.32 1.20
C ALA A 29 22.69 5.86 0.08
N PRO A 30 22.17 5.97 -1.15
CA PRO A 30 22.80 6.80 -2.19
C PRO A 30 22.52 8.27 -1.90
N THR A 31 23.21 9.17 -2.61
CA THR A 31 22.73 10.55 -2.73
C THR A 31 21.44 10.56 -3.55
N TRP A 32 20.40 11.17 -3.02
CA TRP A 32 19.10 11.26 -3.70
C TRP A 32 18.92 12.60 -4.38
N CYS A 33 18.49 12.59 -5.63
CA CYS A 33 18.01 13.76 -6.33
C CYS A 33 16.55 13.57 -6.76
N SER A 34 15.66 14.45 -6.31
CA SER A 34 14.31 14.49 -6.85
C SER A 34 14.29 15.22 -8.19
N VAL A 35 13.70 14.61 -9.19
CA VAL A 35 13.41 15.25 -10.49
C VAL A 35 11.91 15.47 -10.71
N ASP A 36 11.12 15.45 -9.63
CA ASP A 36 9.67 15.65 -9.67
C ASP A 36 9.27 17.00 -10.32
N LEU A 37 9.99 18.07 -9.98
CA LEU A 37 9.67 19.42 -10.43
C LEU A 37 10.13 19.72 -11.87
N ARG A 38 10.98 18.86 -12.43
CA ARG A 38 11.42 18.96 -13.84
C ARG A 38 10.84 17.84 -14.69
N ASP A 39 11.38 16.61 -14.60
CA ASP A 39 11.02 15.47 -15.44
C ASP A 39 9.60 14.95 -15.11
N GLY A 40 9.28 14.90 -13.83
CA GLY A 40 7.93 14.59 -13.36
C GLY A 40 6.90 15.61 -13.83
N ASN A 41 7.20 16.91 -13.69
CA ASN A 41 6.31 17.99 -14.12
C ASN A 41 6.16 18.08 -15.64
N GLN A 42 7.23 17.85 -16.39
CA GLN A 42 7.22 17.86 -17.85
C GLN A 42 6.25 16.85 -18.45
N ALA A 43 6.03 15.73 -17.76
CA ALA A 43 5.17 14.65 -18.20
C ALA A 43 3.67 14.86 -17.88
N LEU A 44 3.32 15.88 -17.12
CA LEU A 44 1.94 16.13 -16.71
C LEU A 44 1.12 16.76 -17.85
N VAL A 45 -0.13 16.31 -17.98
CA VAL A 45 -1.11 16.94 -18.90
C VAL A 45 -1.37 18.38 -18.50
N ASP A 46 -1.53 18.62 -17.20
CA ASP A 46 -1.64 19.95 -16.60
C ASP A 46 -0.41 20.17 -15.70
N PRO A 47 0.66 20.81 -16.19
CA PRO A 47 1.85 21.10 -15.40
C PRO A 47 1.53 21.89 -14.12
N MET A 48 2.33 21.67 -13.09
CA MET A 48 2.19 22.38 -11.81
C MET A 48 2.34 23.90 -12.00
N ASN A 49 1.46 24.66 -11.39
CA ASN A 49 1.62 26.12 -11.29
C ASN A 49 2.66 26.49 -10.22
N LEU A 50 2.98 27.78 -10.09
CA LEU A 50 3.96 28.26 -9.14
C LEU A 50 3.68 27.81 -7.70
N GLN A 51 2.44 27.95 -7.22
CA GLN A 51 2.07 27.59 -5.86
C GLN A 51 2.19 26.08 -5.61
N GLU A 52 1.77 25.25 -6.56
CA GLU A 52 1.90 23.79 -6.49
C GLU A 52 3.37 23.37 -6.47
N LYS A 53 4.25 24.00 -7.28
CA LYS A 53 5.69 23.74 -7.26
C LYS A 53 6.36 24.15 -5.95
N LEU A 54 5.98 25.27 -5.35
CA LEU A 54 6.51 25.72 -4.05
C LEU A 54 6.08 24.77 -2.92
N GLU A 55 4.81 24.32 -2.91
CA GLU A 55 4.33 23.31 -1.94
C GLU A 55 5.10 22.01 -2.11
N PHE A 56 5.30 21.57 -3.36
CA PHE A 56 6.01 20.34 -3.66
C PHE A 56 7.50 20.42 -3.29
N PHE A 57 8.17 21.54 -3.62
CA PHE A 57 9.56 21.78 -3.22
C PHE A 57 9.72 21.72 -1.69
N THR A 58 8.85 22.39 -0.96
CA THR A 58 8.86 22.37 0.51
C THR A 58 8.65 20.95 1.04
N THR A 59 7.79 20.17 0.40
CA THR A 59 7.56 18.77 0.77
C THR A 59 8.81 17.92 0.54
N LEU A 60 9.50 18.08 -0.59
CA LEU A 60 10.75 17.37 -0.88
C LEU A 60 11.84 17.69 0.15
N VAL A 61 11.98 18.97 0.52
CA VAL A 61 12.90 19.41 1.58
C VAL A 61 12.57 18.74 2.92
N ASN A 62 11.27 18.68 3.27
CA ASN A 62 10.82 18.06 4.53
C ASN A 62 11.01 16.54 4.55
N ILE A 63 10.92 15.87 3.41
CA ILE A 63 11.26 14.44 3.27
C ILE A 63 12.75 14.20 3.51
N GLY A 64 13.61 15.19 3.26
CA GLY A 64 15.06 15.09 3.48
C GLY A 64 15.91 15.16 2.22
N PHE A 65 15.34 15.42 1.04
CA PHE A 65 16.12 15.58 -0.18
C PHE A 65 17.12 16.74 -0.04
N LYS A 66 18.36 16.47 -0.41
CA LYS A 66 19.46 17.45 -0.40
C LYS A 66 19.82 17.95 -1.80
N GLU A 67 19.37 17.24 -2.84
CA GLU A 67 19.49 17.66 -4.22
C GLU A 67 18.11 17.59 -4.88
N ILE A 68 17.67 18.69 -5.51
CA ILE A 68 16.34 18.81 -6.13
C ILE A 68 16.48 19.49 -7.49
N GLU A 69 16.11 18.81 -8.56
CA GLU A 69 16.05 19.39 -9.91
C GLU A 69 14.75 20.19 -10.06
N VAL A 70 14.87 21.50 -10.03
CA VAL A 70 13.73 22.41 -9.90
C VAL A 70 13.11 22.82 -11.24
N GLY A 71 13.82 22.59 -12.35
CA GLY A 71 13.27 22.88 -13.68
C GLY A 71 14.31 23.05 -14.77
N PHE A 72 13.85 23.55 -15.91
CA PHE A 72 14.62 23.91 -17.08
C PHE A 72 14.42 25.41 -17.37
N PRO A 73 15.11 26.32 -16.64
CA PRO A 73 14.80 27.74 -16.60
C PRO A 73 14.94 28.45 -17.95
N SER A 74 15.72 27.90 -18.88
CA SER A 74 15.83 28.43 -20.23
C SER A 74 14.77 27.93 -21.21
N ALA A 75 13.88 26.99 -20.81
CA ALA A 75 12.85 26.43 -21.67
C ALA A 75 11.56 27.28 -21.70
N SER A 76 11.18 27.94 -20.61
CA SER A 76 9.97 28.76 -20.53
C SER A 76 10.06 29.84 -19.45
N GLU A 77 9.20 30.86 -19.57
CA GLU A 77 9.06 31.92 -18.58
C GLU A 77 8.65 31.39 -17.20
N THR A 78 7.72 30.45 -17.16
CA THR A 78 7.24 29.82 -15.91
C THR A 78 8.38 29.10 -15.17
N GLU A 79 9.21 28.34 -15.88
CA GLU A 79 10.36 27.65 -15.29
C GLU A 79 11.41 28.64 -14.77
N TYR A 80 11.61 29.77 -15.47
CA TYR A 80 12.47 30.86 -15.03
C TYR A 80 11.91 31.52 -13.76
N GLU A 81 10.64 31.89 -13.74
CA GLU A 81 9.97 32.57 -12.62
C GLU A 81 10.01 31.72 -11.34
N ILE A 82 9.77 30.42 -11.44
CA ILE A 82 9.83 29.51 -10.28
C ILE A 82 11.23 29.49 -9.67
N LEU A 83 12.26 29.35 -10.48
CA LEU A 83 13.64 29.36 -10.00
C LEU A 83 13.98 30.69 -9.32
N ARG A 84 13.61 31.80 -9.93
CA ARG A 84 13.83 33.13 -9.33
C ARG A 84 13.09 33.29 -7.99
N THR A 85 11.83 32.83 -7.92
CA THR A 85 11.05 32.85 -6.67
C THR A 85 11.73 32.04 -5.56
N LEU A 86 12.21 30.82 -5.88
CA LEU A 86 12.92 29.99 -4.90
C LEU A 86 14.17 30.70 -4.34
N ILE A 87 14.92 31.40 -5.20
CA ILE A 87 16.15 32.11 -4.81
C ILE A 87 15.82 33.41 -4.06
N GLU A 88 14.97 34.26 -4.62
CA GLU A 88 14.72 35.63 -4.12
C GLU A 88 13.91 35.65 -2.82
N GLU A 89 13.00 34.70 -2.63
CA GLU A 89 12.18 34.56 -1.43
C GLU A 89 12.77 33.62 -0.38
N ASN A 90 14.02 33.12 -0.57
CA ASN A 90 14.75 32.27 0.36
C ASN A 90 14.03 30.94 0.72
N TYR A 91 13.44 30.28 -0.27
CA TYR A 91 12.85 28.95 -0.07
C TYR A 91 13.88 27.84 0.09
N ILE A 92 15.13 28.06 -0.36
CA ILE A 92 16.19 27.05 -0.44
C ILE A 92 16.96 27.02 0.89
N PRO A 93 16.91 25.94 1.68
CA PRO A 93 17.73 25.79 2.86
C PRO A 93 19.24 25.75 2.52
N ASP A 94 20.08 26.12 3.47
CA ASP A 94 21.54 26.16 3.29
C ASP A 94 22.17 24.81 2.94
N ASP A 95 21.54 23.72 3.34
CA ASP A 95 21.99 22.34 3.13
C ASP A 95 21.32 21.67 1.92
N VAL A 96 20.54 22.40 1.14
CA VAL A 96 19.90 21.94 -0.10
C VAL A 96 20.59 22.56 -1.30
N THR A 97 20.88 21.74 -2.29
CA THR A 97 21.42 22.13 -3.60
C THR A 97 20.32 22.03 -4.64
N ILE A 98 20.03 23.11 -5.33
CA ILE A 98 19.13 23.07 -6.48
C ILE A 98 19.88 22.61 -7.72
N GLN A 99 19.20 21.84 -8.56
CA GLN A 99 19.70 21.41 -9.86
C GLN A 99 18.88 22.03 -10.97
N VAL A 100 19.52 22.48 -12.03
CA VAL A 100 18.87 23.07 -13.20
C VAL A 100 19.33 22.40 -14.47
N LEU A 101 18.37 21.97 -15.31
CA LEU A 101 18.65 21.31 -16.58
C LEU A 101 18.92 22.32 -17.69
N VAL A 102 19.86 22.01 -18.58
CA VAL A 102 20.10 22.77 -19.80
C VAL A 102 20.63 21.87 -20.94
N GLN A 103 20.15 22.07 -22.16
CA GLN A 103 20.80 21.48 -23.33
C GLN A 103 22.15 22.14 -23.60
N ALA A 104 23.11 21.38 -24.12
CA ALA A 104 24.42 21.88 -24.57
C ALA A 104 24.26 22.79 -25.79
N ARG A 105 23.67 23.99 -25.61
CA ARG A 105 23.45 25.05 -26.60
C ARG A 105 23.71 26.41 -25.97
N GLU A 106 24.55 27.19 -26.63
CA GLU A 106 25.03 28.47 -26.10
C GLU A 106 23.94 29.39 -25.51
N HIS A 107 22.89 29.68 -26.28
CA HIS A 107 21.85 30.62 -25.83
C HIS A 107 21.05 30.11 -24.63
N LEU A 108 20.87 28.79 -24.50
CA LEU A 108 20.21 28.18 -23.35
C LEU A 108 21.11 28.18 -22.12
N ILE A 109 22.40 27.88 -22.28
CA ILE A 109 23.38 27.92 -21.20
C ILE A 109 23.47 29.32 -20.62
N ARG A 110 23.63 30.38 -21.45
CA ARG A 110 23.67 31.76 -20.99
C ARG A 110 22.41 32.17 -20.22
N LYS A 111 21.22 31.78 -20.71
CA LYS A 111 19.94 32.04 -20.02
C LYS A 111 19.83 31.31 -18.68
N THR A 112 20.39 30.11 -18.59
CA THR A 112 20.42 29.33 -17.34
C THR A 112 21.32 30.03 -16.30
N PHE A 113 22.51 30.52 -16.69
CA PHE A 113 23.39 31.27 -15.79
C PHE A 113 22.76 32.60 -15.34
N GLU A 114 22.01 33.29 -16.19
CA GLU A 114 21.19 34.46 -15.76
C GLU A 114 20.14 34.03 -14.70
N ALA A 115 19.53 32.89 -14.85
CA ALA A 115 18.46 32.42 -13.97
C ALA A 115 18.96 31.98 -12.58
N ILE A 116 20.18 31.46 -12.45
CA ILE A 116 20.75 30.98 -11.18
C ILE A 116 21.47 32.06 -10.38
N ASP A 117 21.57 33.30 -10.89
CA ASP A 117 22.24 34.41 -10.20
C ASP A 117 21.70 34.60 -8.77
N GLY A 118 22.58 34.69 -7.77
CA GLY A 118 22.25 34.78 -6.36
C GLY A 118 21.91 33.49 -5.64
N ALA A 119 21.91 32.32 -6.32
CA ALA A 119 21.78 31.03 -5.66
C ALA A 119 23.07 30.66 -4.92
N LYS A 120 22.96 29.98 -3.76
CA LYS A 120 24.11 29.58 -2.95
C LYS A 120 24.74 28.27 -3.41
N ASN A 121 23.94 27.22 -3.57
CA ASN A 121 24.37 25.90 -3.98
C ASN A 121 23.59 25.45 -5.23
N VAL A 122 24.30 25.23 -6.35
CA VAL A 122 23.68 24.88 -7.63
C VAL A 122 24.43 23.73 -8.30
N ILE A 123 23.68 22.82 -8.92
CA ILE A 123 24.17 21.88 -9.92
C ILE A 123 23.68 22.36 -11.29
N VAL A 124 24.62 22.65 -12.19
CA VAL A 124 24.32 22.91 -13.60
C VAL A 124 24.38 21.56 -14.33
N HIS A 125 23.19 21.03 -14.64
CA HIS A 125 23.02 19.76 -15.34
C HIS A 125 22.86 19.99 -16.82
N PHE A 126 23.88 19.67 -17.61
CA PHE A 126 23.79 19.80 -19.05
C PHE A 126 23.81 18.42 -19.74
N TYR A 127 23.21 18.36 -20.92
CA TYR A 127 23.06 17.12 -21.65
C TYR A 127 23.06 17.31 -23.16
N ASN A 128 23.40 16.23 -23.85
CA ASN A 128 23.10 15.99 -25.27
C ASN A 128 22.95 14.49 -25.53
N SER A 129 22.17 14.15 -26.55
CA SER A 129 21.89 12.73 -26.86
C SER A 129 23.07 12.07 -27.57
N THR A 130 23.38 10.84 -27.14
CA THR A 130 24.58 10.11 -27.61
C THR A 130 24.30 8.78 -28.29
N SER A 131 23.03 8.27 -28.22
CA SER A 131 22.69 6.95 -28.73
C SER A 131 22.93 6.80 -30.25
N THR A 132 23.27 5.59 -30.67
CA THR A 132 23.47 5.22 -32.09
C THR A 132 22.28 5.66 -32.95
N LEU A 133 21.05 5.49 -32.47
CA LEU A 133 19.84 5.83 -33.21
C LEU A 133 19.70 7.34 -33.38
N GLN A 134 19.89 8.13 -32.31
CA GLN A 134 19.74 9.59 -32.35
C GLN A 134 20.84 10.25 -33.18
N ARG A 135 22.07 9.78 -33.06
CA ARG A 135 23.17 10.23 -33.96
C ARG A 135 22.78 10.06 -35.41
N LYS A 136 22.21 8.91 -35.79
CA LYS A 136 21.82 8.60 -37.17
C LYS A 136 20.63 9.39 -37.68
N VAL A 137 19.55 9.52 -36.87
CA VAL A 137 18.24 10.01 -37.37
C VAL A 137 17.95 11.45 -36.97
N VAL A 138 18.46 11.92 -35.84
CA VAL A 138 18.19 13.27 -35.29
C VAL A 138 19.33 14.20 -35.67
N PHE A 139 20.55 13.91 -35.20
CA PHE A 139 21.70 14.78 -35.40
C PHE A 139 22.32 14.62 -36.79
N LYS A 140 22.18 13.43 -37.40
CA LYS A 140 22.78 13.07 -38.70
C LYS A 140 24.29 13.28 -38.71
N THR A 141 24.94 12.92 -37.62
CA THR A 141 26.38 13.01 -37.39
C THR A 141 26.94 11.71 -36.80
N ASP A 142 28.25 11.59 -36.74
CA ASP A 142 28.94 10.49 -36.06
C ASP A 142 29.15 10.77 -34.55
N MET A 143 29.91 9.92 -33.88
CA MET A 143 30.19 10.08 -32.46
C MET A 143 31.02 11.34 -32.16
N GLN A 144 31.99 11.67 -33.06
CA GLN A 144 32.79 12.87 -32.87
C GLN A 144 31.94 14.14 -32.87
N GLY A 145 30.97 14.24 -33.79
CA GLY A 145 30.09 15.40 -33.82
C GLY A 145 29.21 15.58 -32.58
N VAL A 146 28.82 14.50 -31.88
CA VAL A 146 28.10 14.65 -30.59
C VAL A 146 29.07 14.91 -29.44
N ILE A 147 30.31 14.44 -29.50
CA ILE A 147 31.36 14.83 -28.56
C ILE A 147 31.64 16.34 -28.66
N ASP A 148 31.80 16.85 -29.89
CA ASP A 148 32.05 18.29 -30.11
C ASP A 148 30.93 19.16 -29.48
N ILE A 149 29.64 18.74 -29.58
CA ILE A 149 28.52 19.45 -28.93
C ILE A 149 28.68 19.44 -27.42
N ALA A 150 29.07 18.33 -26.79
CA ALA A 150 29.27 18.25 -25.35
C ALA A 150 30.43 19.13 -24.89
N ILE A 151 31.53 19.15 -25.62
CA ILE A 151 32.73 19.92 -25.31
C ILE A 151 32.46 21.43 -25.45
N ASP A 152 31.84 21.87 -26.57
CA ASP A 152 31.43 23.29 -26.70
C ASP A 152 30.55 23.75 -25.56
N GLY A 153 29.63 22.89 -25.13
CA GLY A 153 28.78 23.16 -23.96
C GLY A 153 29.58 23.23 -22.65
N ALA A 154 30.49 22.29 -22.42
CA ALA A 154 31.34 22.24 -21.23
C ALA A 154 32.26 23.46 -21.14
N MET A 155 32.91 23.85 -22.24
CA MET A 155 33.76 25.07 -22.32
C MET A 155 32.99 26.29 -21.87
N LEU A 156 31.82 26.51 -22.44
CA LEU A 156 30.99 27.68 -22.11
C LEU A 156 30.51 27.66 -20.64
N ILE A 157 30.10 26.49 -20.14
CA ILE A 157 29.67 26.33 -18.74
C ILE A 157 30.84 26.65 -17.81
N TYR A 158 32.04 26.17 -18.11
CA TYR A 158 33.23 26.45 -17.33
C TYR A 158 33.56 27.96 -17.32
N GLU A 159 33.58 28.62 -18.49
CA GLU A 159 33.81 30.05 -18.60
C GLU A 159 32.83 30.86 -17.77
N LEU A 160 31.52 30.60 -17.90
CA LEU A 160 30.49 31.30 -17.15
C LEU A 160 30.57 31.03 -15.65
N THR A 161 30.95 29.81 -15.25
CA THR A 161 31.17 29.46 -13.83
C THR A 161 32.32 30.30 -13.24
N GLU A 162 33.42 30.46 -13.97
CA GLU A 162 34.54 31.27 -13.51
C GLU A 162 34.19 32.79 -13.48
N GLU A 163 33.26 33.24 -14.33
CA GLU A 163 32.72 34.60 -14.27
C GLU A 163 31.83 34.78 -13.04
N GLU A 164 30.93 33.81 -12.75
CA GLU A 164 30.04 33.86 -11.59
C GLU A 164 30.82 33.80 -10.26
N LYS A 165 31.83 32.95 -10.14
CA LYS A 165 32.71 32.89 -8.95
C LYS A 165 33.43 34.23 -8.66
N LYS A 166 33.72 35.02 -9.71
CA LYS A 166 34.30 36.37 -9.52
C LYS A 166 33.27 37.38 -8.98
N LYS A 167 31.99 37.24 -9.38
CA LYS A 167 30.89 38.11 -8.90
C LYS A 167 30.43 37.68 -7.51
N ASN A 168 30.24 36.35 -7.30
CA ASN A 168 29.72 35.73 -6.10
C ASN A 168 30.70 34.65 -5.59
N PRO A 169 31.75 35.00 -4.85
CA PRO A 169 32.75 34.05 -4.37
C PRO A 169 32.19 32.92 -3.45
N ASP A 170 31.03 33.17 -2.81
CA ASP A 170 30.38 32.24 -1.92
C ASP A 170 29.44 31.28 -2.65
N MET A 171 29.23 31.45 -3.95
CA MET A 171 28.39 30.56 -4.77
C MET A 171 29.13 29.25 -5.08
N ASN A 172 28.52 28.15 -4.71
CA ASN A 172 29.03 26.82 -4.99
C ASN A 172 28.31 26.24 -6.22
N ILE A 173 29.03 26.17 -7.34
CA ILE A 173 28.53 25.58 -8.59
C ILE A 173 29.21 24.24 -8.81
N ARG A 174 28.41 23.17 -8.89
CA ARG A 174 28.82 21.83 -9.29
C ARG A 174 28.30 21.51 -10.69
N PHE A 175 28.91 20.56 -11.34
CA PHE A 175 28.54 20.16 -12.70
C PHE A 175 27.91 18.77 -12.72
N GLU A 176 26.91 18.63 -13.58
CA GLU A 176 26.39 17.33 -13.96
C GLU A 176 26.31 17.23 -15.46
N TYR A 177 26.75 16.11 -16.00
CA TYR A 177 26.65 15.79 -17.42
C TYR A 177 25.88 14.49 -17.64
N SER A 178 24.89 14.52 -18.54
CA SER A 178 24.17 13.34 -19.00
C SER A 178 24.47 13.06 -20.48
N PRO A 179 25.15 11.93 -20.81
CA PRO A 179 25.07 11.36 -22.15
C PRO A 179 23.68 10.76 -22.36
N GLU A 180 22.71 11.60 -22.74
CA GLU A 180 21.30 11.19 -22.85
C GLU A 180 21.16 9.95 -23.74
N SER A 181 20.26 9.03 -23.37
CA SER A 181 20.14 7.70 -23.98
C SER A 181 21.41 6.83 -23.83
N PHE A 182 22.09 6.94 -22.66
CA PHE A 182 23.27 6.15 -22.31
C PHE A 182 23.09 4.66 -22.58
N SER A 183 21.95 4.08 -22.18
CA SER A 183 21.66 2.66 -22.38
C SER A 183 21.61 2.22 -23.85
N GLY A 184 21.49 3.16 -24.79
CA GLY A 184 21.53 2.92 -26.24
C GLY A 184 22.83 3.40 -26.92
N THR A 185 23.86 3.75 -26.14
CA THR A 185 25.16 4.22 -26.58
C THR A 185 26.17 3.09 -26.40
N GLU A 186 27.12 2.97 -27.34
CA GLU A 186 28.24 2.02 -27.20
C GLU A 186 29.08 2.38 -25.97
N MET A 187 29.42 1.40 -25.14
CA MET A 187 30.05 1.66 -23.85
C MET A 187 31.37 2.42 -23.94
N ASP A 188 32.22 2.09 -24.90
CA ASP A 188 33.49 2.80 -25.11
C ASP A 188 33.26 4.27 -25.49
N ASN A 189 32.23 4.54 -26.28
CA ASN A 189 31.85 5.90 -26.66
C ASN A 189 31.28 6.68 -25.48
N ALA A 190 30.50 6.02 -24.62
CA ALA A 190 29.96 6.65 -23.41
C ALA A 190 31.08 7.01 -22.41
N VAL A 191 32.06 6.14 -22.23
CA VAL A 191 33.26 6.41 -21.42
C VAL A 191 34.07 7.57 -22.02
N GLU A 192 34.30 7.54 -23.32
CA GLU A 192 35.12 8.55 -23.99
C GLU A 192 34.54 9.97 -23.94
N ILE A 193 33.23 10.13 -24.21
CA ILE A 193 32.59 11.46 -24.11
C ILE A 193 32.63 11.99 -22.68
N CYS A 194 32.34 11.15 -21.66
CA CYS A 194 32.42 11.58 -20.27
C CYS A 194 33.87 11.94 -19.86
N ARG A 195 34.86 11.18 -20.30
CA ARG A 195 36.27 11.47 -20.08
C ARG A 195 36.65 12.86 -20.63
N GLN A 196 36.26 13.17 -21.85
CA GLN A 196 36.58 14.47 -22.47
C GLN A 196 35.86 15.61 -21.78
N VAL A 197 34.58 15.44 -21.38
CA VAL A 197 33.84 16.44 -20.59
C VAL A 197 34.52 16.68 -19.25
N MET A 198 35.00 15.63 -18.56
CA MET A 198 35.74 15.79 -17.30
C MET A 198 37.04 16.58 -17.48
N GLU A 199 37.75 16.35 -18.57
CA GLU A 199 38.98 17.08 -18.89
C GLU A 199 38.69 18.55 -19.16
N GLU A 200 37.66 18.87 -19.96
CA GLU A 200 37.30 20.23 -20.34
C GLU A 200 36.82 21.07 -19.13
N LEU A 201 36.06 20.44 -18.20
CA LEU A 201 35.60 21.08 -16.96
C LEU A 201 36.68 21.09 -15.87
N HIS A 202 37.90 20.63 -16.12
CA HIS A 202 39.00 20.55 -15.18
C HIS A 202 38.65 19.83 -13.86
N ILE A 203 37.94 18.71 -13.97
CA ILE A 203 37.43 17.95 -12.85
C ILE A 203 38.54 17.32 -12.02
N THR A 204 38.44 17.43 -10.69
CA THR A 204 39.34 16.83 -9.72
C THR A 204 38.56 16.10 -8.63
N LYS A 205 39.26 15.33 -7.79
CA LYS A 205 38.67 14.69 -6.60
C LYS A 205 38.02 15.66 -5.62
N GLU A 206 38.61 16.83 -5.49
CA GLU A 206 38.14 17.91 -4.60
C GLU A 206 36.92 18.63 -5.17
N ASN A 207 36.74 18.58 -6.49
CA ASN A 207 35.58 19.14 -7.20
C ASN A 207 35.05 18.11 -8.21
N PRO A 208 34.36 17.04 -7.72
CA PRO A 208 33.88 15.98 -8.58
C PRO A 208 32.70 16.40 -9.45
N ILE A 209 32.61 15.81 -10.64
CA ILE A 209 31.45 15.93 -11.51
C ILE A 209 30.43 14.84 -11.19
N ILE A 210 29.16 15.11 -11.40
CA ILE A 210 28.11 14.11 -11.47
C ILE A 210 28.00 13.63 -12.94
N LEU A 211 28.20 12.33 -13.16
CA LEU A 211 27.96 11.69 -14.46
C LEU A 211 26.66 10.89 -14.33
N ASN A 212 25.61 11.42 -14.91
CA ASN A 212 24.31 10.80 -14.88
C ASN A 212 24.11 9.90 -16.09
N LEU A 213 23.85 8.62 -15.86
CA LEU A 213 23.84 7.57 -16.87
C LEU A 213 22.39 7.09 -17.12
N PRO A 214 21.57 7.85 -17.90
CA PRO A 214 20.15 7.58 -17.96
C PRO A 214 19.83 6.35 -18.81
N SER A 215 18.97 5.49 -18.28
CA SER A 215 18.18 4.56 -19.07
C SER A 215 16.95 5.30 -19.60
N THR A 216 17.17 6.24 -20.52
CA THR A 216 16.16 7.14 -21.08
C THR A 216 14.95 6.39 -21.64
N VAL A 217 15.19 5.20 -22.23
CA VAL A 217 14.20 4.17 -22.50
C VAL A 217 14.73 2.86 -21.93
N GLU A 218 13.95 2.22 -21.08
CA GLU A 218 14.34 0.94 -20.48
C GLU A 218 14.37 -0.16 -21.55
N GLY A 219 15.52 -0.37 -22.17
CA GLY A 219 15.72 -1.29 -23.31
C GLY A 219 16.23 -2.67 -22.94
N SER A 220 16.80 -2.85 -21.73
CA SER A 220 17.40 -4.09 -21.26
C SER A 220 16.74 -4.59 -19.97
N THR A 221 17.13 -5.79 -19.53
CA THR A 221 16.82 -6.27 -18.17
C THR A 221 17.68 -5.54 -17.14
N PRO A 222 17.24 -5.46 -15.85
CA PRO A 222 18.00 -4.77 -14.80
C PRO A 222 19.46 -5.19 -14.66
N ASN A 223 19.74 -6.49 -14.80
CA ASN A 223 21.12 -7.01 -14.80
C ASN A 223 21.94 -6.52 -16.01
N GLY A 224 21.30 -6.32 -17.17
CA GLY A 224 21.96 -5.74 -18.35
C GLY A 224 22.36 -4.29 -18.10
N TYR A 225 21.50 -3.51 -17.44
CA TYR A 225 21.84 -2.14 -17.05
C TYR A 225 22.94 -2.11 -15.98
N ALA A 226 22.88 -3.01 -14.97
CA ALA A 226 23.96 -3.14 -13.97
C ALA A 226 25.31 -3.48 -14.63
N ASP A 227 25.33 -4.37 -15.63
CA ASP A 227 26.54 -4.67 -16.39
C ASP A 227 27.07 -3.42 -17.12
N GLN A 228 26.20 -2.56 -17.68
CA GLN A 228 26.60 -1.29 -18.29
C GLN A 228 27.27 -0.37 -17.26
N ILE A 229 26.67 -0.25 -16.07
CA ILE A 229 27.20 0.61 -14.99
C ILE A 229 28.54 0.08 -14.48
N GLU A 230 28.68 -1.23 -14.22
CA GLU A 230 29.96 -1.79 -13.77
C GLU A 230 31.04 -1.65 -14.84
N TYR A 231 30.68 -1.87 -16.12
CA TYR A 231 31.61 -1.64 -17.23
C TYR A 231 32.10 -0.19 -17.26
N PHE A 232 31.16 0.77 -17.20
CA PHE A 232 31.47 2.18 -17.22
C PHE A 232 32.38 2.58 -16.04
N CYS A 233 32.04 2.17 -14.82
CA CYS A 233 32.84 2.44 -13.62
C CYS A 233 34.26 1.89 -13.70
N ARG A 234 34.45 0.71 -14.33
CA ARG A 234 35.77 0.08 -14.47
C ARG A 234 36.66 0.75 -15.53
N HIS A 235 36.04 1.34 -16.55
CA HIS A 235 36.78 1.90 -17.70
C HIS A 235 36.91 3.41 -17.67
N LEU A 236 36.14 4.11 -16.80
CA LEU A 236 36.26 5.55 -16.65
C LEU A 236 37.57 5.92 -15.97
N PRO A 237 38.47 6.67 -16.65
CA PRO A 237 39.66 7.23 -16.01
C PRO A 237 39.27 8.20 -14.89
N ASN A 238 40.05 8.23 -13.81
CA ASN A 238 39.78 9.10 -12.64
C ASN A 238 38.38 8.91 -12.06
N ARG A 239 37.88 7.65 -11.96
CA ARG A 239 36.56 7.27 -11.42
C ARG A 239 36.27 7.95 -10.07
N ASP A 240 37.29 8.19 -9.27
CA ASP A 240 37.20 8.81 -7.94
C ASP A 240 36.97 10.35 -7.97
N ALA A 241 37.02 10.96 -9.16
CA ALA A 241 36.60 12.35 -9.41
C ALA A 241 35.19 12.42 -10.01
N ALA A 242 34.44 11.32 -10.07
CA ALA A 242 33.10 11.26 -10.61
C ALA A 242 32.12 10.64 -9.62
N ILE A 243 30.97 11.28 -9.44
CA ILE A 243 29.79 10.75 -8.76
C ILE A 243 28.90 10.13 -9.84
N ILE A 244 28.74 8.80 -9.81
CA ILE A 244 27.92 8.11 -10.82
C ILE A 244 26.46 8.14 -10.36
N SER A 245 25.64 8.83 -11.15
CA SER A 245 24.21 8.96 -10.96
C SER A 245 23.44 8.06 -11.92
N LEU A 246 22.33 7.50 -11.45
CA LEU A 246 21.42 6.70 -12.26
C LEU A 246 20.09 7.43 -12.43
N HIS A 247 19.55 7.38 -13.64
CA HIS A 247 18.24 7.93 -13.99
C HIS A 247 17.46 6.89 -14.83
N PRO A 248 16.98 5.81 -14.22
CA PRO A 248 16.24 4.81 -14.98
C PRO A 248 14.77 5.19 -15.12
N HIS A 249 14.24 5.06 -16.35
CA HIS A 249 12.81 5.03 -16.61
C HIS A 249 12.24 3.62 -16.37
N ASN A 250 10.92 3.48 -16.43
CA ASN A 250 10.18 2.28 -16.01
C ASN A 250 9.39 1.64 -17.17
N ASP A 251 9.90 1.73 -18.42
CA ASP A 251 9.18 1.26 -19.61
C ASP A 251 8.87 -0.24 -19.60
N ARG A 252 9.67 -1.03 -18.87
CA ARG A 252 9.49 -2.48 -18.70
C ARG A 252 8.88 -2.85 -17.34
N GLY A 253 8.62 -1.87 -16.46
CA GLY A 253 8.16 -2.08 -15.10
C GLY A 253 9.26 -2.56 -14.15
N THR A 254 10.54 -2.33 -14.48
CA THR A 254 11.69 -2.82 -13.70
C THR A 254 12.64 -1.70 -13.25
N GLY A 255 12.19 -0.44 -13.30
CA GLY A 255 13.02 0.73 -12.96
C GLY A 255 13.61 0.69 -11.55
N VAL A 256 12.83 0.28 -10.54
CA VAL A 256 13.33 0.10 -9.16
C VAL A 256 14.42 -0.97 -9.11
N ALA A 257 14.20 -2.14 -9.70
CA ALA A 257 15.20 -3.21 -9.75
C ALA A 257 16.47 -2.78 -10.52
N ALA A 258 16.31 -1.99 -11.59
CA ALA A 258 17.45 -1.45 -12.34
C ALA A 258 18.29 -0.49 -11.48
N ALA A 259 17.64 0.35 -10.65
CA ALA A 259 18.34 1.22 -9.70
C ALA A 259 19.06 0.43 -8.61
N GLU A 260 18.39 -0.56 -7.97
CA GLU A 260 19.01 -1.41 -6.95
C GLU A 260 20.27 -2.12 -7.50
N LEU A 261 20.17 -2.78 -8.65
CA LEU A 261 21.29 -3.48 -9.24
C LEU A 261 22.39 -2.52 -9.74
N GLY A 262 22.01 -1.32 -10.21
CA GLY A 262 22.96 -0.28 -10.59
C GLY A 262 23.77 0.26 -9.41
N LEU A 263 23.15 0.38 -8.22
CA LEU A 263 23.88 0.71 -6.97
C LEU A 263 24.88 -0.38 -6.59
N LEU A 264 24.51 -1.65 -6.71
CA LEU A 264 25.44 -2.76 -6.52
C LEU A 264 26.60 -2.72 -7.52
N ALA A 265 26.33 -2.24 -8.75
CA ALA A 265 27.30 -2.12 -9.83
C ALA A 265 28.27 -0.95 -9.66
N GLY A 266 28.06 -0.07 -8.68
CA GLY A 266 29.00 1.00 -8.32
C GLY A 266 28.50 2.41 -8.53
N ALA A 267 27.19 2.62 -8.67
CA ALA A 267 26.61 3.94 -8.65
C ALA A 267 26.58 4.54 -7.23
N ASP A 268 26.58 5.86 -7.15
CA ASP A 268 26.69 6.65 -5.91
C ASP A 268 25.40 7.44 -5.64
N ARG A 269 24.59 7.71 -6.67
CA ARG A 269 23.48 8.65 -6.67
C ARG A 269 22.32 8.14 -7.51
N ILE A 270 21.11 8.50 -7.12
CA ILE A 270 19.86 8.17 -7.85
C ILE A 270 19.07 9.44 -8.12
N GLU A 271 18.65 9.61 -9.36
CA GLU A 271 17.60 10.54 -9.76
C GLU A 271 16.29 9.81 -9.99
N GLY A 272 15.20 10.32 -9.46
CA GLY A 272 13.88 9.73 -9.61
C GLY A 272 12.78 10.66 -9.10
N THR A 273 11.58 10.11 -9.01
CA THR A 273 10.39 10.87 -8.59
C THR A 273 9.63 10.14 -7.50
N LEU A 274 8.84 10.89 -6.74
CA LEU A 274 7.88 10.30 -5.83
C LEU A 274 6.84 9.52 -6.62
N PHE A 275 6.59 8.28 -6.19
CA PHE A 275 5.62 7.36 -6.80
C PHE A 275 5.85 7.07 -8.29
N GLY A 276 7.05 7.37 -8.81
CA GLY A 276 7.45 6.99 -10.16
C GLY A 276 6.84 7.84 -11.29
N ASN A 277 6.40 9.07 -11.02
CA ASN A 277 5.88 9.95 -12.06
C ASN A 277 6.95 10.30 -13.13
N GLY A 278 6.53 10.50 -14.37
CA GLY A 278 7.42 10.89 -15.45
C GLY A 278 6.93 10.47 -16.83
N GLU A 279 7.74 10.74 -17.84
CA GLU A 279 7.45 10.43 -19.23
C GLU A 279 7.12 8.95 -19.45
N ARG A 280 6.16 8.67 -20.33
CA ARG A 280 5.69 7.33 -20.74
C ARG A 280 5.15 6.52 -19.55
N THR A 281 6.00 5.68 -18.95
CA THR A 281 5.67 4.83 -17.78
C THR A 281 6.27 5.34 -16.48
N GLY A 282 6.96 6.49 -16.55
CA GLY A 282 7.54 7.17 -15.41
C GLY A 282 9.02 6.92 -15.17
N ASN A 283 9.54 7.59 -14.16
CA ASN A 283 10.89 7.43 -13.62
C ASN A 283 10.96 6.31 -12.59
N VAL A 284 12.15 6.00 -12.10
CA VAL A 284 12.29 5.18 -10.90
C VAL A 284 11.51 5.80 -9.73
N ASP A 285 10.74 4.95 -9.06
CA ASP A 285 9.98 5.34 -7.87
C ASP A 285 10.90 5.37 -6.64
N ILE A 286 11.22 6.58 -6.17
CA ILE A 286 12.09 6.78 -5.00
C ILE A 286 11.41 6.27 -3.72
N VAL A 287 10.08 6.41 -3.57
CA VAL A 287 9.38 5.92 -2.39
C VAL A 287 9.55 4.42 -2.25
N THR A 288 9.33 3.67 -3.33
CA THR A 288 9.51 2.21 -3.33
C THR A 288 10.98 1.84 -3.09
N LEU A 289 11.92 2.51 -3.76
CA LEU A 289 13.35 2.19 -3.64
C LEU A 289 13.89 2.46 -2.23
N ALA A 290 13.52 3.59 -1.62
CA ALA A 290 13.93 3.95 -0.26
C ALA A 290 13.33 3.00 0.78
N LEU A 291 12.05 2.66 0.66
CA LEU A 291 11.41 1.73 1.61
C LEU A 291 11.85 0.27 1.40
N ASN A 292 12.30 -0.11 0.21
CA ASN A 292 13.01 -1.38 0.01
C ASN A 292 14.31 -1.42 0.81
N MET A 293 15.08 -0.33 0.86
CA MET A 293 16.28 -0.23 1.72
C MET A 293 15.91 -0.31 3.20
N TRP A 294 14.89 0.44 3.62
CA TRP A 294 14.39 0.43 5.01
C TRP A 294 14.07 -0.99 5.50
N THR A 295 13.35 -1.76 4.68
CA THR A 295 12.99 -3.16 5.02
C THR A 295 14.17 -4.13 5.02
N GLN A 296 15.34 -3.70 4.56
CA GLN A 296 16.61 -4.44 4.63
C GLN A 296 17.53 -3.90 5.74
N GLY A 297 17.04 -3.01 6.60
CA GLY A 297 17.80 -2.44 7.70
C GLY A 297 18.80 -1.36 7.27
N VAL A 298 18.60 -0.73 6.13
CA VAL A 298 19.40 0.39 5.64
C VAL A 298 18.56 1.67 5.72
N ASP A 299 19.01 2.62 6.53
CA ASP A 299 18.39 3.94 6.61
C ASP A 299 18.53 4.65 5.26
N PRO A 300 17.41 4.97 4.56
CA PRO A 300 17.46 5.66 3.29
C PRO A 300 17.77 7.17 3.43
N GLU A 301 17.85 7.71 4.65
CA GLU A 301 18.02 9.14 4.94
C GLU A 301 16.90 10.01 4.35
N LEU A 302 15.74 9.41 4.03
CA LEU A 302 14.51 10.05 3.59
C LEU A 302 13.37 9.65 4.53
N ASP A 303 12.57 10.63 4.93
CA ASP A 303 11.49 10.45 5.90
C ASP A 303 10.14 10.24 5.21
N PHE A 304 9.62 9.03 5.27
CA PHE A 304 8.29 8.64 4.77
C PHE A 304 7.31 8.27 5.90
N HIS A 305 7.59 8.67 7.16
CA HIS A 305 6.75 8.30 8.30
C HIS A 305 5.30 8.80 8.20
N ASP A 306 4.99 9.76 7.35
CA ASP A 306 3.61 10.21 7.04
C ASP A 306 3.36 10.12 5.53
N ILE A 307 3.36 8.88 5.01
CA ILE A 307 3.22 8.61 3.58
C ILE A 307 1.90 9.12 3.01
N ASN A 308 0.83 9.17 3.81
CA ASN A 308 -0.47 9.66 3.38
C ASN A 308 -0.46 11.18 3.12
N LYS A 309 0.25 11.95 3.93
CA LYS A 309 0.44 13.38 3.72
C LYS A 309 1.23 13.66 2.44
N ILE A 310 2.34 12.93 2.25
CA ILE A 310 3.19 13.04 1.05
C ILE A 310 2.38 12.67 -0.20
N LYS A 311 1.66 11.55 -0.17
CA LYS A 311 0.73 11.13 -1.23
C LYS A 311 -0.31 12.22 -1.53
N GLY A 312 -0.90 12.83 -0.50
CA GLY A 312 -1.88 13.89 -0.66
C GLY A 312 -1.33 15.13 -1.37
N VAL A 313 -0.08 15.55 -1.08
CA VAL A 313 0.58 16.65 -1.81
C VAL A 313 0.82 16.24 -3.26
N TYR A 314 1.37 15.04 -3.49
CA TYR A 314 1.62 14.51 -4.82
C TYR A 314 0.34 14.48 -5.67
N GLU A 315 -0.74 13.89 -5.17
CA GLU A 315 -2.00 13.77 -5.93
C GLU A 315 -2.64 15.13 -6.25
N ARG A 316 -2.56 16.09 -5.33
CA ARG A 316 -3.05 17.46 -5.60
C ARG A 316 -2.22 18.19 -6.64
N ALA A 317 -0.90 18.12 -6.53
CA ALA A 317 0.00 18.86 -7.41
C ALA A 317 0.07 18.24 -8.82
N THR A 318 0.11 16.93 -8.92
CA THR A 318 0.22 16.22 -10.21
C THR A 318 -1.14 15.92 -10.87
N LYS A 319 -2.24 15.98 -10.14
CA LYS A 319 -3.59 15.52 -10.54
C LYS A 319 -3.63 14.03 -10.91
N MET A 320 -2.64 13.27 -10.44
CA MET A 320 -2.53 11.82 -10.65
C MET A 320 -2.81 11.08 -9.34
N VAL A 321 -3.45 9.93 -9.43
CA VAL A 321 -3.78 9.09 -8.27
C VAL A 321 -2.72 8.00 -8.11
N VAL A 322 -2.21 7.82 -6.90
CA VAL A 322 -1.34 6.70 -6.57
C VAL A 322 -2.14 5.39 -6.63
N PRO A 323 -1.71 4.38 -7.40
CA PRO A 323 -2.46 3.14 -7.54
C PRO A 323 -2.77 2.47 -6.19
N PRO A 324 -3.98 1.89 -5.99
CA PRO A 324 -4.35 1.27 -4.72
C PRO A 324 -3.43 0.11 -4.28
N ARG A 325 -2.66 -0.46 -5.18
CA ARG A 325 -1.67 -1.52 -4.91
C ARG A 325 -0.23 -1.08 -5.12
N HIS A 326 0.01 0.23 -5.10
CA HIS A 326 1.37 0.78 -5.13
C HIS A 326 2.15 0.29 -3.91
N PRO A 327 3.39 -0.19 -4.05
CA PRO A 327 4.20 -0.64 -2.91
C PRO A 327 4.22 0.41 -1.80
N TYR A 328 4.00 -0.03 -0.55
CA TYR A 328 3.99 0.78 0.69
C TYR A 328 2.93 1.89 0.78
N ALA A 329 2.57 2.55 -0.34
CA ALA A 329 1.73 3.76 -0.35
C ALA A 329 0.27 3.49 -0.75
N GLY A 330 -0.01 2.40 -1.43
CA GLY A 330 -1.35 2.06 -1.91
C GLY A 330 -2.34 1.81 -0.77
N GLU A 331 -3.60 2.11 -0.98
CA GLU A 331 -4.65 1.93 0.05
C GLU A 331 -4.81 0.48 0.50
N LEU A 332 -4.55 -0.47 -0.40
CA LEU A 332 -4.78 -1.90 -0.17
C LEU A 332 -3.54 -2.67 0.27
N VAL A 333 -2.39 -2.02 0.46
CA VAL A 333 -1.13 -2.75 0.74
C VAL A 333 -1.01 -3.27 2.16
N PHE A 334 -1.70 -2.63 3.12
CA PHE A 334 -1.75 -3.05 4.52
C PHE A 334 -3.08 -3.72 4.87
N THR A 335 -3.77 -4.28 3.88
CA THR A 335 -5.04 -4.96 4.04
C THR A 335 -4.90 -6.43 3.70
N ALA A 336 -5.51 -7.31 4.47
CA ALA A 336 -5.61 -8.72 4.14
C ALA A 336 -7.08 -9.09 3.90
N PHE A 337 -7.33 -9.72 2.76
CA PHE A 337 -8.68 -10.17 2.37
C PHE A 337 -8.97 -11.62 2.75
N SER A 338 -7.92 -12.43 2.92
CA SER A 338 -8.04 -13.84 3.30
C SER A 338 -8.08 -13.98 4.82
N GLY A 339 -9.09 -14.70 5.35
CA GLY A 339 -9.20 -14.96 6.78
C GLY A 339 -7.99 -15.73 7.36
N SER A 340 -7.34 -16.58 6.57
CA SER A 340 -6.10 -17.25 7.00
C SER A 340 -4.91 -16.30 7.13
N HIS A 341 -4.81 -15.29 6.25
CA HIS A 341 -3.77 -14.26 6.36
C HIS A 341 -4.01 -13.37 7.57
N GLN A 342 -5.25 -12.95 7.80
CA GLN A 342 -5.64 -12.15 8.98
C GLN A 342 -5.34 -12.88 10.30
N ASP A 343 -5.70 -14.16 10.38
CA ASP A 343 -5.39 -15.01 11.55
C ASP A 343 -3.88 -15.11 11.79
N ALA A 344 -3.09 -15.28 10.72
CA ALA A 344 -1.64 -15.33 10.83
C ALA A 344 -1.02 -13.99 11.26
N ILE A 345 -1.48 -12.87 10.72
CA ILE A 345 -1.04 -11.52 11.13
C ILE A 345 -1.36 -11.29 12.62
N ASN A 346 -2.59 -11.59 13.04
CA ASN A 346 -2.99 -11.41 14.44
C ASN A 346 -2.15 -12.28 15.38
N LYS A 347 -1.91 -13.54 15.04
CA LYS A 347 -1.05 -14.43 15.82
C LYS A 347 0.40 -13.95 15.87
N GLY A 348 0.92 -13.44 14.73
CA GLY A 348 2.24 -12.84 14.66
C GLY A 348 2.37 -11.62 15.59
N LYS A 349 1.40 -10.70 15.57
CA LYS A 349 1.37 -9.54 16.48
C LYS A 349 1.33 -9.97 17.94
N MET A 350 0.41 -10.88 18.31
CA MET A 350 0.32 -11.41 19.67
C MET A 350 1.63 -12.07 20.10
N TYR A 351 2.26 -12.83 19.23
CA TYR A 351 3.54 -13.48 19.52
C TYR A 351 4.65 -12.47 19.80
N MET A 352 4.75 -11.40 18.99
CA MET A 352 5.72 -10.32 19.20
C MET A 352 5.44 -9.56 20.50
N ASP A 353 4.16 -9.27 20.81
CA ASP A 353 3.75 -8.59 22.04
C ASP A 353 4.11 -9.40 23.31
N GLU A 354 3.97 -10.73 23.24
CA GLU A 354 4.25 -11.63 24.37
C GLU A 354 5.74 -11.94 24.57
N HIS A 355 6.50 -12.05 23.48
CA HIS A 355 7.89 -12.54 23.53
C HIS A 355 8.91 -11.43 23.27
N GLY A 356 8.51 -10.30 22.69
CA GLY A 356 9.39 -9.28 22.17
C GLY A 356 10.18 -9.78 20.94
N GLY A 357 11.08 -8.94 20.43
CA GLY A 357 11.96 -9.27 19.30
C GLY A 357 12.76 -8.05 18.90
N ASP A 358 13.99 -8.27 18.39
CA ASP A 358 14.83 -7.17 17.88
C ASP A 358 14.48 -6.79 16.44
N TYR A 359 13.64 -7.60 15.76
CA TYR A 359 13.29 -7.43 14.36
C TYR A 359 11.79 -7.57 14.16
N TRP A 360 11.28 -6.88 13.12
CA TRP A 360 9.91 -7.03 12.65
C TRP A 360 9.73 -8.36 11.93
N ASP A 361 8.88 -9.24 12.48
CA ASP A 361 8.67 -10.60 11.95
C ASP A 361 7.19 -10.99 12.00
N ILE A 362 6.36 -10.21 11.31
CA ILE A 362 4.93 -10.45 11.19
C ILE A 362 4.62 -11.11 9.84
N PRO A 363 3.94 -12.26 9.81
CA PRO A 363 3.53 -12.89 8.56
C PRO A 363 2.74 -11.93 7.66
N TYR A 364 3.04 -11.89 6.35
CA TYR A 364 2.39 -11.07 5.33
C TYR A 364 2.54 -9.55 5.45
N LEU A 365 3.24 -9.05 6.44
CA LEU A 365 3.57 -7.62 6.59
C LEU A 365 5.08 -7.43 6.48
N PRO A 366 5.61 -7.11 5.29
CA PRO A 366 7.06 -6.96 5.07
C PRO A 366 7.65 -5.71 5.72
N ILE A 367 6.82 -4.78 6.17
CA ILE A 367 7.17 -3.57 6.91
C ILE A 367 6.15 -3.36 8.02
N ASP A 368 6.55 -2.74 9.12
CA ASP A 368 5.60 -2.23 10.11
C ASP A 368 4.82 -1.05 9.47
N PRO A 369 3.48 -1.15 9.36
CA PRO A 369 2.70 -0.03 8.85
C PRO A 369 2.90 1.29 9.60
N ALA A 370 3.23 1.22 10.90
CA ALA A 370 3.50 2.39 11.72
C ALA A 370 4.72 3.18 11.26
N ASP A 371 5.73 2.55 10.65
CA ASP A 371 6.92 3.21 10.10
C ASP A 371 6.60 4.20 8.97
N VAL A 372 5.46 4.02 8.33
CA VAL A 372 4.96 4.90 7.26
C VAL A 372 3.68 5.66 7.68
N GLY A 373 3.39 5.73 8.99
CA GLY A 373 2.24 6.44 9.56
C GLY A 373 0.90 5.79 9.22
N ARG A 374 0.88 4.47 9.04
CA ARG A 374 -0.33 3.71 8.74
C ARG A 374 -0.59 2.63 9.77
N GLU A 375 -1.76 2.04 9.69
CA GLU A 375 -2.16 0.90 10.50
C GLU A 375 -2.52 -0.28 9.60
N TYR A 376 -2.41 -1.49 10.14
CA TYR A 376 -2.96 -2.66 9.49
C TYR A 376 -4.49 -2.61 9.62
N GLU A 377 -5.17 -2.53 8.48
CA GLU A 377 -6.63 -2.53 8.39
C GLU A 377 -7.11 -3.90 7.92
N PRO A 378 -7.75 -4.68 8.77
CA PRO A 378 -8.44 -5.89 8.32
C PRO A 378 -9.69 -5.48 7.54
N ILE A 379 -9.58 -5.26 6.24
CA ILE A 379 -10.76 -5.13 5.38
C ILE A 379 -11.31 -6.52 5.13
N ILE A 380 -12.36 -6.86 5.85
CA ILE A 380 -13.07 -8.12 5.65
C ILE A 380 -14.11 -7.90 4.55
N ARG A 381 -13.69 -8.15 3.31
CA ARG A 381 -14.62 -8.30 2.19
C ARG A 381 -15.03 -9.76 2.09
N ILE A 382 -16.33 -10.02 2.11
CA ILE A 382 -16.87 -11.38 1.99
C ILE A 382 -17.21 -11.64 0.54
N ASN A 383 -16.41 -12.51 -0.07
CA ASN A 383 -16.69 -13.08 -1.38
C ASN A 383 -16.86 -14.62 -1.23
N SER A 384 -17.18 -15.29 -2.33
CA SER A 384 -17.37 -16.74 -2.38
C SER A 384 -16.17 -17.58 -1.90
N GLN A 385 -15.02 -16.99 -1.71
CA GLN A 385 -13.79 -17.64 -1.22
C GLN A 385 -13.41 -17.27 0.22
N SER A 386 -14.23 -16.45 0.88
CA SER A 386 -13.97 -16.00 2.24
C SER A 386 -14.19 -17.15 3.23
N GLY A 387 -13.19 -17.39 4.07
CA GLY A 387 -13.24 -18.47 5.06
C GLY A 387 -14.17 -18.18 6.24
N LYS A 388 -14.49 -19.24 7.02
CA LYS A 388 -15.39 -19.21 8.19
C LYS A 388 -15.05 -18.15 9.24
N GLY A 389 -13.77 -17.82 9.38
CA GLY A 389 -13.29 -16.85 10.39
C GLY A 389 -13.64 -15.40 10.07
N GLY A 390 -13.67 -15.01 8.79
CA GLY A 390 -13.94 -13.63 8.40
C GLY A 390 -15.34 -13.14 8.78
N MET A 391 -16.34 -13.98 8.55
CA MET A 391 -17.75 -13.65 8.87
C MET A 391 -17.99 -13.57 10.38
N ALA A 392 -17.39 -14.48 11.14
CA ALA A 392 -17.49 -14.46 12.61
C ALA A 392 -16.76 -13.23 13.21
N TYR A 393 -15.67 -12.81 12.62
CA TYR A 393 -14.94 -11.62 13.04
C TYR A 393 -15.76 -10.35 12.82
N ILE A 394 -16.37 -10.15 11.64
CA ILE A 394 -17.26 -8.99 11.38
C ILE A 394 -18.34 -8.92 12.43
N LEU A 395 -19.04 -10.03 12.67
CA LEU A 395 -20.12 -10.04 13.66
C LEU A 395 -19.60 -9.75 15.08
N ALA A 396 -18.41 -10.22 15.44
CA ALA A 396 -17.82 -9.97 16.74
C ALA A 396 -17.33 -8.52 16.91
N ASN A 397 -16.62 -7.99 15.90
CA ASN A 397 -15.98 -6.69 15.97
C ASN A 397 -16.96 -5.53 15.76
N ASP A 398 -17.81 -5.62 14.74
CA ASP A 398 -18.67 -4.52 14.33
C ASP A 398 -20.03 -4.52 15.06
N TYR A 399 -20.48 -5.70 15.51
CA TYR A 399 -21.82 -5.87 16.11
C TYR A 399 -21.80 -6.51 17.50
N GLY A 400 -20.63 -6.82 18.06
CA GLY A 400 -20.49 -7.42 19.39
C GLY A 400 -21.03 -8.85 19.52
N ILE A 401 -21.21 -9.57 18.40
CA ILE A 401 -21.83 -10.90 18.33
C ILE A 401 -20.75 -11.99 18.29
N LYS A 402 -20.46 -12.61 19.43
CA LYS A 402 -19.44 -13.66 19.58
C LYS A 402 -20.01 -15.04 19.27
N MET A 403 -20.10 -15.38 18.01
CA MET A 403 -20.67 -16.65 17.52
C MET A 403 -19.85 -17.88 17.96
N PRO A 404 -20.47 -18.94 18.50
CA PRO A 404 -19.80 -20.20 18.82
C PRO A 404 -19.16 -20.86 17.60
N LYS A 405 -17.99 -21.49 17.80
CA LYS A 405 -17.24 -22.15 16.68
C LYS A 405 -18.07 -23.17 15.90
N ALA A 406 -18.91 -23.94 16.60
CA ALA A 406 -19.78 -24.95 15.98
C ALA A 406 -20.76 -24.31 14.98
N MET A 407 -21.31 -23.12 15.30
CA MET A 407 -22.26 -22.40 14.46
C MET A 407 -21.58 -21.70 13.25
N GLN A 408 -20.30 -21.33 13.35
CA GLN A 408 -19.58 -20.59 12.30
C GLN A 408 -19.58 -21.31 10.95
N SER A 409 -19.56 -22.62 10.95
CA SER A 409 -19.58 -23.43 9.73
C SER A 409 -20.90 -23.36 9.00
N GLU A 410 -22.02 -23.43 9.72
CA GLU A 410 -23.37 -23.30 9.17
C GLU A 410 -23.59 -21.89 8.63
N PHE A 411 -23.25 -20.87 9.43
CA PHE A 411 -23.41 -19.48 9.01
C PHE A 411 -22.57 -19.16 7.77
N SER A 412 -21.33 -19.66 7.70
CA SER A 412 -20.48 -19.48 6.52
C SER A 412 -21.15 -20.04 5.25
N ALA A 413 -21.76 -21.21 5.34
CA ALA A 413 -22.46 -21.80 4.18
C ALA A 413 -23.69 -20.96 3.76
N VAL A 414 -24.41 -20.38 4.72
CA VAL A 414 -25.56 -19.48 4.44
C VAL A 414 -25.10 -18.22 3.71
N VAL A 415 -24.05 -17.56 4.20
CA VAL A 415 -23.51 -16.35 3.56
C VAL A 415 -22.92 -16.67 2.19
N GLN A 416 -22.20 -17.79 2.06
CA GLN A 416 -21.65 -18.23 0.78
C GLN A 416 -22.72 -18.44 -0.27
N LYS A 417 -23.84 -19.08 0.10
CA LYS A 417 -24.98 -19.24 -0.80
C LYS A 417 -25.54 -17.90 -1.26
N ALA A 418 -25.66 -16.93 -0.37
CA ALA A 418 -26.11 -15.58 -0.72
C ALA A 418 -25.12 -14.85 -1.66
N CYS A 419 -23.80 -15.04 -1.47
CA CYS A 419 -22.77 -14.55 -2.40
C CYS A 419 -22.93 -15.16 -3.79
N ASP A 420 -23.09 -16.49 -3.87
CA ASP A 420 -23.21 -17.21 -5.13
C ASP A 420 -24.48 -16.79 -5.89
N GLU A 421 -25.60 -16.57 -5.18
CA GLU A 421 -26.88 -16.15 -5.77
C GLU A 421 -26.83 -14.69 -6.25
N SER A 422 -26.15 -13.80 -5.54
CA SER A 422 -26.05 -12.40 -5.93
C SER A 422 -24.98 -12.13 -6.99
N GLY A 423 -23.96 -12.99 -7.08
CA GLY A 423 -22.77 -12.80 -7.91
C GLY A 423 -21.93 -11.57 -7.52
N LYS A 424 -22.18 -11.00 -6.34
CA LYS A 424 -21.53 -9.80 -5.82
C LYS A 424 -20.83 -10.10 -4.49
N GLU A 425 -19.90 -9.23 -4.15
CA GLU A 425 -19.30 -9.15 -2.83
C GLU A 425 -20.35 -8.68 -1.82
N ILE A 426 -20.41 -9.33 -0.65
CA ILE A 426 -21.34 -8.97 0.44
C ILE A 426 -20.64 -8.02 1.40
N GLN A 427 -21.27 -6.90 1.70
CA GLN A 427 -20.77 -5.92 2.65
C GLN A 427 -21.02 -6.36 4.11
N PRO A 428 -20.27 -5.82 5.10
CA PRO A 428 -20.47 -6.15 6.52
C PRO A 428 -21.91 -6.03 7.01
N ASP A 429 -22.63 -4.98 6.60
CA ASP A 429 -24.03 -4.74 6.96
C ASP A 429 -24.95 -5.85 6.41
N GLU A 430 -24.66 -6.31 5.18
CA GLU A 430 -25.43 -7.39 4.53
C GLU A 430 -25.17 -8.73 5.23
N VAL A 431 -23.94 -8.96 5.75
CA VAL A 431 -23.64 -10.14 6.59
C VAL A 431 -24.47 -10.13 7.86
N PHE A 432 -24.54 -8.98 8.51
CA PHE A 432 -25.35 -8.81 9.72
C PHE A 432 -26.84 -8.99 9.42
N ASP A 433 -27.34 -8.47 8.32
CA ASP A 433 -28.72 -8.65 7.87
C ASP A 433 -29.05 -10.14 7.58
N ILE A 434 -28.14 -10.85 6.92
CA ILE A 434 -28.27 -12.29 6.68
C ILE A 434 -28.31 -13.02 8.02
N PHE A 435 -27.42 -12.69 8.97
CA PHE A 435 -27.40 -13.27 10.28
C PHE A 435 -28.71 -13.04 11.03
N GLN A 436 -29.24 -11.82 11.03
CA GLN A 436 -30.51 -11.50 11.68
C GLN A 436 -31.69 -12.25 11.05
N LYS A 437 -31.79 -12.23 9.72
CA LYS A 437 -32.87 -12.90 8.99
C LYS A 437 -32.86 -14.41 9.18
N GLU A 438 -31.68 -15.01 9.21
CA GLU A 438 -31.55 -16.46 9.28
C GLU A 438 -31.70 -17.01 10.70
N TYR A 439 -31.20 -16.32 11.72
CA TYR A 439 -31.09 -16.89 13.06
C TYR A 439 -31.90 -16.15 14.13
N ARG A 440 -32.15 -14.86 13.98
CA ARG A 440 -32.65 -14.06 15.09
C ARG A 440 -34.14 -13.74 15.03
N ASN A 441 -34.67 -13.41 13.88
CA ASN A 441 -36.07 -13.02 13.71
C ASN A 441 -36.88 -14.12 13.03
N VAL A 442 -36.56 -15.38 13.33
CA VAL A 442 -37.25 -16.52 12.73
C VAL A 442 -38.51 -16.81 13.53
N CYS A 443 -39.59 -16.19 13.11
CA CYS A 443 -40.93 -16.60 13.52
C CYS A 443 -41.32 -17.88 12.79
N GLY A 444 -42.01 -18.76 13.44
CA GLY A 444 -42.40 -20.05 12.87
C GLY A 444 -43.66 -20.60 13.56
N PRO A 445 -43.92 -21.89 13.32
CA PRO A 445 -45.17 -22.49 13.83
C PRO A 445 -45.29 -22.50 15.34
N TYR A 446 -44.17 -22.45 16.09
CA TYR A 446 -44.20 -22.42 17.55
C TYR A 446 -43.97 -21.04 18.10
N LYS A 447 -44.83 -20.63 19.07
CA LYS A 447 -44.75 -19.34 19.78
C LYS A 447 -45.04 -19.52 21.23
N LEU A 448 -44.12 -19.08 22.12
CA LEU A 448 -44.36 -18.99 23.56
C LEU A 448 -45.10 -17.67 23.86
N LEU A 449 -46.33 -17.75 24.32
CA LEU A 449 -47.20 -16.58 24.56
C LEU A 449 -46.94 -15.95 25.91
N ASN A 450 -46.91 -16.78 26.95
CA ASN A 450 -46.63 -16.38 28.33
C ASN A 450 -45.90 -17.50 29.07
N TYR A 451 -45.26 -17.13 30.16
CA TYR A 451 -44.59 -18.11 31.03
C TYR A 451 -44.43 -17.58 32.44
N LYS A 452 -44.25 -18.50 33.37
CA LYS A 452 -43.88 -18.25 34.76
C LYS A 452 -42.79 -19.24 35.16
N ILE A 453 -41.76 -18.73 35.83
CA ILE A 453 -40.70 -19.54 36.44
C ILE A 453 -40.74 -19.31 37.92
N THR A 454 -40.70 -20.38 38.71
CA THR A 454 -40.54 -20.35 40.15
C THR A 454 -39.38 -21.24 40.57
N GLU A 455 -38.58 -20.76 41.48
CA GLU A 455 -37.41 -21.47 41.99
C GLU A 455 -37.67 -21.87 43.44
N GLU A 456 -37.52 -23.18 43.73
CA GLU A 456 -37.58 -23.70 45.08
C GLU A 456 -36.18 -24.19 45.48
N LYS A 457 -35.64 -23.62 46.57
CA LYS A 457 -34.34 -24.02 47.12
C LYS A 457 -34.54 -24.96 48.28
N ASN A 458 -34.01 -26.15 48.21
CA ASN A 458 -34.00 -27.11 49.30
C ASN A 458 -32.86 -26.75 50.29
N GLU A 459 -33.21 -26.44 51.53
CA GLU A 459 -32.24 -26.03 52.57
C GLU A 459 -31.30 -27.16 53.01
N LYS A 460 -31.65 -28.42 52.77
CA LYS A 460 -30.86 -29.58 53.26
C LYS A 460 -29.71 -30.01 52.33
N ASP A 461 -29.88 -29.88 51.05
CA ASP A 461 -28.93 -30.36 50.05
C ASP A 461 -28.47 -29.26 49.10
N TYR A 462 -28.92 -28.01 49.31
CA TYR A 462 -28.60 -26.83 48.49
C TYR A 462 -29.00 -26.95 47.01
N LEU A 463 -29.85 -27.95 46.64
CA LEU A 463 -30.35 -28.12 45.30
C LEU A 463 -31.48 -27.12 45.02
N THR A 464 -31.46 -26.50 43.87
CA THR A 464 -32.51 -25.62 43.37
C THR A 464 -33.35 -26.40 42.35
N THR A 465 -34.65 -26.46 42.54
CA THR A 465 -35.60 -26.97 41.54
C THR A 465 -36.31 -25.78 40.91
N VAL A 466 -36.25 -25.72 39.58
CA VAL A 466 -36.91 -24.69 38.78
C VAL A 466 -38.16 -25.26 38.15
N HIS A 467 -39.30 -24.64 38.46
CA HIS A 467 -40.59 -25.00 37.88
C HIS A 467 -40.97 -24.03 36.79
N PHE A 468 -41.15 -24.52 35.58
CA PHE A 468 -41.63 -23.77 34.43
C PHE A 468 -43.10 -24.08 34.17
N THR A 469 -43.89 -23.03 33.90
CA THR A 469 -45.24 -23.14 33.34
C THR A 469 -45.43 -22.07 32.30
N GLY A 470 -46.10 -22.41 31.18
CA GLY A 470 -46.31 -21.45 30.10
C GLY A 470 -47.41 -21.90 29.13
N GLU A 471 -47.64 -21.07 28.13
CA GLU A 471 -48.58 -21.35 27.05
C GLU A 471 -47.84 -21.39 25.72
N LEU A 472 -47.81 -22.52 25.07
CA LEU A 472 -47.21 -22.73 23.74
C LEU A 472 -48.32 -22.78 22.68
N LYS A 473 -48.19 -21.94 21.67
CA LYS A 473 -49.07 -21.94 20.50
C LYS A 473 -48.36 -22.60 19.31
N TYR A 474 -49.06 -23.46 18.58
CA TYR A 474 -48.62 -24.06 17.34
C TYR A 474 -49.52 -23.60 16.18
N LYS A 475 -49.00 -22.85 15.24
CA LYS A 475 -49.75 -22.22 14.14
C LYS A 475 -51.01 -21.47 14.66
N ASP A 476 -52.13 -21.71 14.04
CA ASP A 476 -53.41 -21.12 14.42
C ASP A 476 -54.20 -21.92 15.45
N ASN A 477 -53.60 -22.98 16.01
CA ASN A 477 -54.27 -23.79 17.05
C ASN A 477 -54.45 -23.01 18.36
N GLU A 478 -55.39 -23.50 19.19
CA GLU A 478 -55.53 -22.97 20.55
C GLU A 478 -54.24 -23.21 21.37
N PRO A 479 -53.81 -22.23 22.18
CA PRO A 479 -52.63 -22.40 23.02
C PRO A 479 -52.73 -23.54 23.99
N VAL A 480 -51.67 -24.31 24.13
CA VAL A 480 -51.60 -25.45 25.07
C VAL A 480 -50.75 -25.03 26.26
N LYS A 481 -51.26 -25.34 27.48
CA LYS A 481 -50.47 -25.17 28.71
C LYS A 481 -49.39 -26.24 28.76
N ILE A 482 -48.17 -25.82 29.00
CA ILE A 482 -46.98 -26.65 29.14
C ILE A 482 -46.33 -26.45 30.48
N SER A 483 -45.78 -27.50 31.09
CA SER A 483 -45.05 -27.37 32.37
C SER A 483 -43.93 -28.42 32.45
N GLY A 484 -42.86 -28.03 33.15
CA GLY A 484 -41.71 -28.90 33.37
C GLY A 484 -40.87 -28.45 34.54
N ASP A 485 -40.09 -29.37 35.05
CA ASP A 485 -39.20 -29.16 36.20
C ASP A 485 -37.76 -29.42 35.80
N GLY A 486 -36.82 -28.69 36.40
CA GLY A 486 -35.41 -28.87 36.06
C GLY A 486 -34.47 -28.24 37.10
N SER A 487 -33.18 -28.48 36.95
CA SER A 487 -32.14 -27.87 37.77
C SER A 487 -31.86 -26.40 37.40
N GLY A 488 -32.48 -25.91 36.33
CA GLY A 488 -32.38 -24.55 35.85
C GLY A 488 -33.48 -24.23 34.84
N PRO A 489 -33.64 -22.93 34.43
CA PRO A 489 -34.71 -22.49 33.53
C PRO A 489 -34.73 -23.20 32.17
N ILE A 490 -33.57 -23.46 31.58
CA ILE A 490 -33.44 -24.13 30.30
C ILE A 490 -33.89 -25.60 30.41
N GLY A 491 -33.43 -26.30 31.47
CA GLY A 491 -33.81 -27.70 31.71
C GLY A 491 -35.30 -27.85 31.95
N ALA A 492 -35.92 -27.00 32.79
CA ALA A 492 -37.35 -27.00 33.04
C ALA A 492 -38.17 -26.70 31.77
N PHE A 493 -37.70 -25.80 30.91
CA PHE A 493 -38.33 -25.50 29.62
C PHE A 493 -38.20 -26.66 28.63
N CYS A 494 -37.03 -27.29 28.53
CA CYS A 494 -36.82 -28.45 27.66
C CYS A 494 -37.73 -29.61 28.10
N GLU A 495 -37.88 -29.86 29.40
CA GLU A 495 -38.81 -30.87 29.91
C GLU A 495 -40.27 -30.55 29.54
N ALA A 496 -40.67 -29.25 29.66
CA ALA A 496 -41.99 -28.81 29.24
C ALA A 496 -42.24 -29.02 27.75
N MET A 497 -41.26 -28.74 26.91
CA MET A 497 -41.31 -28.98 25.44
C MET A 497 -41.37 -30.45 25.10
N ASN A 498 -40.65 -31.30 25.83
CA ASN A 498 -40.70 -32.75 25.65
C ASN A 498 -42.10 -33.30 26.00
N LYS A 499 -42.70 -32.85 27.12
CA LYS A 499 -44.08 -33.21 27.49
C LYS A 499 -45.12 -32.71 26.49
N ALA A 500 -44.81 -31.64 25.75
CA ALA A 500 -45.66 -31.11 24.69
C ALA A 500 -45.48 -31.85 23.33
N GLY A 501 -44.72 -32.94 23.28
CA GLY A 501 -44.54 -33.75 22.09
C GLY A 501 -43.32 -33.38 21.20
N LEU A 502 -42.44 -32.54 21.72
CA LEU A 502 -41.20 -32.12 21.00
C LEU A 502 -39.96 -32.86 21.53
N SER A 503 -40.15 -34.04 22.14
CA SER A 503 -39.05 -34.87 22.70
C SER A 503 -38.06 -35.42 21.65
N SER A 504 -38.37 -35.31 20.35
CA SER A 504 -37.49 -35.71 19.27
C SER A 504 -36.33 -34.73 18.97
N TYR A 505 -36.37 -33.53 19.56
CA TYR A 505 -35.28 -32.56 19.50
C TYR A 505 -34.36 -32.76 20.71
N GLU A 506 -33.08 -33.06 20.42
CA GLU A 506 -32.06 -33.22 21.45
C GLU A 506 -31.35 -31.88 21.69
N PHE A 507 -31.35 -31.42 22.95
CA PHE A 507 -30.56 -30.25 23.33
C PHE A 507 -29.10 -30.65 23.48
N VAL A 508 -28.20 -30.00 22.71
CA VAL A 508 -26.76 -30.32 22.65
C VAL A 508 -25.95 -29.40 23.52
N ASP A 509 -26.06 -28.07 23.26
CA ASP A 509 -25.21 -27.08 23.92
C ASP A 509 -25.85 -25.68 23.84
N TYR A 510 -25.39 -24.77 24.70
CA TYR A 510 -25.71 -23.35 24.62
C TYR A 510 -24.56 -22.49 25.08
N SER A 511 -24.52 -21.26 24.57
CA SER A 511 -23.64 -20.21 25.07
C SER A 511 -24.38 -18.87 25.04
N GLU A 512 -23.98 -17.95 25.92
CA GLU A 512 -24.63 -16.67 26.05
C GLU A 512 -23.63 -15.57 26.44
N HIS A 513 -23.92 -14.35 26.03
CA HIS A 513 -23.18 -13.17 26.48
C HIS A 513 -24.04 -11.92 26.36
N ALA A 514 -23.62 -10.83 27.03
CA ALA A 514 -24.24 -9.52 26.91
C ALA A 514 -23.81 -8.85 25.60
N ILE A 515 -24.75 -8.23 24.88
CA ILE A 515 -24.49 -7.48 23.63
C ILE A 515 -24.49 -5.95 23.84
N SER A 516 -24.68 -5.49 25.05
CA SER A 516 -24.60 -4.08 25.45
C SER A 516 -24.05 -3.97 26.88
N VAL A 517 -23.62 -2.78 27.26
CA VAL A 517 -23.05 -2.50 28.60
C VAL A 517 -24.07 -1.83 29.48
N GLY A 518 -24.10 -2.17 30.78
CA GLY A 518 -24.96 -1.56 31.79
C GLY A 518 -26.00 -2.51 32.40
N SER A 519 -26.75 -2.04 33.40
CA SER A 519 -27.74 -2.84 34.13
C SER A 519 -28.96 -3.23 33.29
N ASP A 520 -29.22 -2.53 32.20
CA ASP A 520 -30.31 -2.81 31.23
C ASP A 520 -29.79 -3.45 29.94
N SER A 521 -28.72 -4.21 30.05
CA SER A 521 -28.07 -4.86 28.92
C SER A 521 -28.91 -6.03 28.40
N LYS A 522 -28.92 -6.21 27.06
CA LYS A 522 -29.54 -7.38 26.42
C LYS A 522 -28.56 -8.53 26.38
N ALA A 523 -29.05 -9.73 26.65
CA ALA A 523 -28.31 -10.97 26.46
C ALA A 523 -28.70 -11.62 25.13
N ILE A 524 -27.69 -12.19 24.45
CA ILE A 524 -27.88 -13.08 23.33
C ILE A 524 -27.55 -14.49 23.76
N SER A 525 -28.43 -15.45 23.44
CA SER A 525 -28.21 -16.87 23.68
C SER A 525 -28.19 -17.65 22.36
N TYR A 526 -27.15 -18.44 22.18
CA TYR A 526 -26.97 -19.34 21.04
C TYR A 526 -27.32 -20.76 21.49
N ILE A 527 -28.28 -21.34 20.84
CA ILE A 527 -28.76 -22.68 21.16
C ILE A 527 -28.39 -23.65 20.05
N HIS A 528 -27.85 -24.79 20.45
CA HIS A 528 -27.53 -25.91 19.56
C HIS A 528 -28.41 -27.08 19.92
N ILE A 529 -29.21 -27.52 18.95
CA ILE A 529 -30.05 -28.73 19.07
C ILE A 529 -29.79 -29.70 17.90
N LYS A 530 -30.12 -30.94 18.08
CA LYS A 530 -30.27 -31.91 16.97
C LYS A 530 -31.72 -32.16 16.68
N ASN A 531 -32.06 -32.18 15.39
CA ASN A 531 -33.41 -32.55 14.97
C ASN A 531 -33.61 -34.07 14.97
N PRO A 532 -34.84 -34.58 14.75
CA PRO A 532 -35.13 -36.03 14.71
C PRO A 532 -34.29 -36.86 13.75
N ASN A 533 -33.70 -36.24 12.74
CA ASN A 533 -32.82 -36.88 11.77
C ASN A 533 -31.31 -36.78 12.14
N GLY A 534 -31.00 -36.29 13.33
CA GLY A 534 -29.62 -36.12 13.81
C GLY A 534 -28.87 -34.94 13.21
N LYS A 535 -29.55 -34.00 12.50
CA LYS A 535 -28.95 -32.80 11.93
C LYS A 535 -28.80 -31.73 13.01
N ASP A 536 -27.63 -31.09 13.06
CA ASP A 536 -27.35 -29.96 13.91
C ASP A 536 -28.13 -28.71 13.44
N ILE A 537 -28.83 -28.05 14.37
CA ILE A 537 -29.61 -26.85 14.13
C ILE A 537 -29.25 -25.81 15.18
N PHE A 538 -29.04 -24.59 14.74
CA PHE A 538 -28.77 -23.45 15.64
C PHE A 538 -29.92 -22.46 15.65
N GLY A 539 -30.20 -21.88 16.81
CA GLY A 539 -31.19 -20.84 16.99
C GLY A 539 -30.69 -19.78 17.97
N ILE A 540 -31.15 -18.56 17.81
CA ILE A 540 -30.72 -17.43 18.62
C ILE A 540 -31.91 -16.72 19.24
N GLY A 541 -31.81 -16.44 20.55
CA GLY A 541 -32.73 -15.61 21.27
C GLY A 541 -32.03 -14.39 21.85
N VAL A 542 -32.72 -13.24 21.83
CA VAL A 542 -32.24 -12.01 22.43
C VAL A 542 -33.29 -11.45 23.36
N SER A 543 -32.90 -11.13 24.59
CA SER A 543 -33.77 -10.54 25.60
C SER A 543 -32.97 -9.82 26.70
N HIS A 544 -33.63 -8.93 27.46
CA HIS A 544 -33.07 -8.41 28.72
C HIS A 544 -33.03 -9.49 29.82
N ASN A 545 -33.88 -10.52 29.73
CA ASN A 545 -33.86 -11.66 30.64
C ASN A 545 -33.11 -12.82 29.96
N ILE A 546 -32.01 -13.27 30.56
CA ILE A 546 -31.12 -14.30 30.01
C ILE A 546 -31.81 -15.66 29.82
N GLY A 547 -32.62 -16.09 30.79
CA GLY A 547 -33.41 -17.32 30.71
C GLY A 547 -34.44 -17.27 29.57
N TYR A 548 -35.06 -16.11 29.37
CA TYR A 548 -36.00 -15.95 28.26
C TYR A 548 -35.30 -15.87 26.92
N ALA A 549 -34.10 -15.29 26.86
CA ALA A 549 -33.28 -15.34 25.66
C ALA A 549 -32.99 -16.79 25.22
N SER A 550 -32.65 -17.67 26.18
CA SER A 550 -32.41 -19.09 25.90
C SER A 550 -33.65 -19.84 25.43
N MET A 551 -34.81 -19.59 26.06
CA MET A 551 -36.10 -20.18 25.61
C MET A 551 -36.48 -19.72 24.20
N LYS A 552 -36.32 -18.42 23.89
CA LYS A 552 -36.49 -17.89 22.54
C LYS A 552 -35.56 -18.59 21.55
N GLY A 553 -34.30 -18.81 21.91
CA GLY A 553 -33.31 -19.50 21.09
C GLY A 553 -33.72 -20.95 20.77
N ILE A 554 -34.26 -21.70 21.74
CA ILE A 554 -34.78 -23.05 21.55
C ILE A 554 -35.95 -23.05 20.56
N ILE A 555 -36.91 -22.17 20.74
CA ILE A 555 -38.07 -22.04 19.84
C ILE A 555 -37.59 -21.62 18.44
N CYS A 556 -36.64 -20.69 18.35
CA CYS A 556 -36.06 -20.28 17.09
C CYS A 556 -35.40 -21.44 16.34
N ALA A 557 -34.61 -22.27 17.04
CA ALA A 557 -33.98 -23.46 16.44
C ALA A 557 -35.02 -24.45 15.90
N ILE A 558 -36.06 -24.76 16.69
CA ILE A 558 -37.16 -25.65 16.27
C ILE A 558 -37.90 -25.05 15.06
N ASN A 559 -38.22 -23.76 15.09
CA ASN A 559 -38.89 -23.09 13.99
C ASN A 559 -38.07 -23.08 12.70
N ARG A 560 -36.75 -22.95 12.79
CA ARG A 560 -35.84 -23.04 11.63
C ARG A 560 -35.84 -24.43 10.99
N ASP A 561 -35.94 -25.47 11.79
CA ASP A 561 -36.04 -26.84 11.27
C ASP A 561 -37.39 -27.14 10.60
N GLN A 562 -38.44 -26.45 11.00
CA GLN A 562 -39.79 -26.63 10.42
C GLN A 562 -39.90 -25.86 9.10
N LYS A 563 -40.18 -26.56 7.99
CA LYS A 563 -40.23 -25.97 6.63
C LYS A 563 -41.30 -24.87 6.42
N ASP A 564 -42.24 -24.74 7.34
CA ASP A 564 -43.32 -23.73 7.29
C ASP A 564 -42.95 -22.43 8.04
N THR A 565 -41.70 -22.01 8.08
CA THR A 565 -41.28 -20.75 8.71
C THR A 565 -41.86 -19.57 7.94
N MET A 566 -42.69 -18.77 8.61
CA MET A 566 -43.10 -17.46 8.12
C MET A 566 -41.98 -16.46 8.44
N ARG A 567 -41.40 -15.86 7.42
CA ARG A 567 -40.53 -14.70 7.57
C ARG A 567 -41.38 -13.45 7.66
N ASP A 568 -41.26 -12.70 8.75
CA ASP A 568 -41.90 -11.39 8.88
C ASP A 568 -41.01 -10.34 8.21
N ASP A 569 -41.23 -10.11 6.92
CA ASP A 569 -40.46 -9.16 6.08
C ASP A 569 -40.84 -7.68 6.34
N THR A 570 -41.74 -7.40 7.31
CA THR A 570 -42.37 -6.07 7.43
C THR A 570 -41.78 -5.14 8.49
N MET A 571 -40.70 -5.53 9.21
CA MET A 571 -40.17 -4.66 10.29
C MET A 571 -38.69 -4.32 10.14
N PRO A 572 -38.32 -3.09 9.77
CA PRO A 572 -36.96 -2.59 9.96
C PRO A 572 -36.76 -2.20 11.44
N GLY A 573 -35.79 -2.85 12.09
CA GLY A 573 -35.02 -2.22 13.15
C GLY A 573 -35.59 -2.17 14.57
N ILE A 574 -36.54 -3.04 15.00
CA ILE A 574 -37.02 -3.06 16.38
C ILE A 574 -36.84 -4.43 17.05
N PHE A 575 -36.10 -4.42 18.16
CA PHE A 575 -35.59 -5.57 18.91
C PHE A 575 -36.67 -6.37 19.69
N ASP A 576 -37.96 -6.12 19.54
CA ASP A 576 -38.99 -6.53 20.51
C ASP A 576 -40.28 -7.13 19.94
N LYS A 577 -40.27 -7.91 18.89
CA LYS A 577 -41.50 -8.63 18.50
C LYS A 577 -41.21 -10.03 17.94
N CYS A 578 -40.90 -10.95 18.84
CA CYS A 578 -41.28 -12.37 18.78
C CYS A 578 -41.41 -12.92 20.16
#